data_1c432379ca8cbe1b72ee296de2db2cf7
#
_entry.id   1c432379ca8cbe1b72ee296de2db2cf7
#
_cell.length_a   1.000
_cell.length_b   1.000
_cell.length_c   1.000
_cell.angle_alpha   90.00
_cell.angle_beta   90.00
_cell.angle_gamma   90.00
#
_symmetry.space_group_name_H-M   'P 1'
#
loop_
_entity.id
_entity.type
_entity.pdbx_description
1 polymer ?
#
loop_
_entity_poly.entity_id
_entity_poly.type
_entity_poly.pdbx_seq_one_letter_code
_entity_poly.pdbx_strand_id
1 'polypeptide(L)'
;PVSGNAKCVKAGKLSTVVSGPKPTFDAARSIIEAYSGQGVSYVGEGELARFCKIAHNVLLAVYIQNLAEITVLAEKAGVPRHAFLDFINNSVLGSIFSRYKTPALVNLDWTTTFTPTLLRKDVDLGLAAARELNVAMPVTAATREALQAHFGAAENREDPAAYLAGDFSALLETVALQAGLTLKSENREVATGLETN
;
A
#
# COMPACT_ATOMS: atom_id res chain seq x y z
N PRO A 1 1.08 -3.42 -16.42
CA PRO A 1 0.98 -3.47 -14.96
C PRO A 1 -0.37 -2.98 -14.46
N VAL A 2 -0.81 -3.48 -13.28
CA VAL A 2 -2.09 -3.11 -12.67
C VAL A 2 -1.89 -2.51 -11.28
N SER A 3 -2.84 -1.68 -10.84
CA SER A 3 -3.00 -1.23 -9.46
C SER A 3 -4.25 -1.87 -8.87
N GLY A 4 -4.07 -2.54 -7.76
CA GLY A 4 -5.08 -3.30 -7.03
C GLY A 4 -4.59 -4.73 -6.72
N ASN A 5 -5.17 -5.31 -5.67
CA ASN A 5 -4.94 -6.68 -5.22
C ASN A 5 -6.15 -7.58 -5.56
N ALA A 6 -6.16 -8.83 -5.09
CA ALA A 6 -7.26 -9.77 -5.34
C ALA A 6 -8.64 -9.25 -4.89
N LYS A 7 -8.72 -8.46 -3.81
CA LYS A 7 -9.98 -7.82 -3.38
C LYS A 7 -10.46 -6.79 -4.41
N CYS A 8 -9.54 -5.99 -4.97
CA CYS A 8 -9.85 -5.03 -6.05
C CYS A 8 -10.29 -5.73 -7.34
N VAL A 9 -9.68 -6.89 -7.68
CA VAL A 9 -10.11 -7.71 -8.82
C VAL A 9 -11.57 -8.14 -8.65
N LYS A 10 -11.91 -8.73 -7.50
CA LYS A 10 -13.29 -9.18 -7.20
C LYS A 10 -14.29 -8.04 -7.23
N ALA A 11 -13.90 -6.85 -6.84
CA ALA A 11 -14.75 -5.65 -6.80
C ALA A 11 -14.79 -4.90 -8.15
N GLY A 12 -14.10 -5.36 -9.19
CA GLY A 12 -14.00 -4.63 -10.46
C GLY A 12 -13.28 -3.28 -10.36
N LYS A 13 -12.40 -3.11 -9.38
CA LYS A 13 -11.72 -1.84 -9.06
C LYS A 13 -10.22 -1.87 -9.38
N LEU A 14 -9.84 -2.52 -10.48
CA LEU A 14 -8.48 -2.41 -11.00
C LEU A 14 -8.30 -1.16 -11.87
N SER A 15 -7.09 -0.61 -11.85
CA SER A 15 -6.60 0.26 -12.92
C SER A 15 -5.36 -0.34 -13.59
N THR A 16 -5.20 -0.05 -14.88
CA THR A 16 -4.09 -0.56 -15.68
C THR A 16 -3.30 0.59 -16.30
N VAL A 17 -1.98 0.50 -16.26
CA VAL A 17 -1.09 1.39 -17.01
C VAL A 17 -0.43 0.61 -18.13
N VAL A 18 -0.39 1.18 -19.33
CA VAL A 18 0.07 0.52 -20.56
C VAL A 18 1.09 1.39 -21.27
N SER A 19 2.14 0.77 -21.80
CA SER A 19 3.07 1.38 -22.75
C SER A 19 3.40 0.40 -23.88
N GLY A 20 3.92 0.91 -24.97
CA GLY A 20 4.26 0.16 -26.17
C GLY A 20 3.71 0.84 -27.44
N PRO A 21 3.83 0.24 -28.61
CA PRO A 21 3.36 0.85 -29.85
C PRO A 21 1.88 1.21 -29.79
N LYS A 22 1.56 2.48 -30.08
CA LYS A 22 0.19 3.00 -29.97
C LYS A 22 -0.85 2.19 -30.73
N PRO A 23 -0.59 1.74 -31.97
CA PRO A 23 -1.56 0.92 -32.73
C PRO A 23 -1.87 -0.42 -32.02
N THR A 24 -0.86 -1.04 -31.38
CA THR A 24 -1.03 -2.28 -30.62
C THR A 24 -1.90 -2.05 -29.38
N PHE A 25 -1.65 -0.93 -28.68
CA PHE A 25 -2.49 -0.55 -27.55
C PHE A 25 -3.95 -0.34 -28.00
N ASP A 26 -4.17 0.40 -29.10
CA ASP A 26 -5.52 0.69 -29.60
C ASP A 26 -6.29 -0.59 -29.96
N ALA A 27 -5.60 -1.56 -30.57
CA ALA A 27 -6.18 -2.87 -30.90
C ALA A 27 -6.53 -3.70 -29.63
N ALA A 28 -5.75 -3.59 -28.56
CA ALA A 28 -5.96 -4.34 -27.32
C ALA A 28 -6.84 -3.60 -26.29
N ARG A 29 -7.13 -2.33 -26.51
CA ARG A 29 -7.74 -1.43 -25.53
C ARG A 29 -9.03 -1.97 -24.94
N SER A 30 -9.95 -2.44 -25.75
CA SER A 30 -11.25 -2.95 -25.29
C SER A 30 -11.11 -4.16 -24.36
N ILE A 31 -10.12 -5.02 -24.60
CA ILE A 31 -9.83 -6.18 -23.76
C ILE A 31 -9.29 -5.71 -22.40
N ILE A 32 -8.39 -4.72 -22.41
CA ILE A 32 -7.79 -4.19 -21.17
C ILE A 32 -8.85 -3.44 -20.35
N GLU A 33 -9.71 -2.66 -20.98
CA GLU A 33 -10.82 -1.94 -20.33
C GLU A 33 -11.81 -2.90 -19.67
N ALA A 34 -12.04 -4.08 -20.23
CA ALA A 34 -12.98 -5.07 -19.69
C ALA A 34 -12.66 -5.52 -18.24
N TYR A 35 -11.38 -5.49 -17.84
CA TYR A 35 -10.99 -5.83 -16.46
C TYR A 35 -10.45 -4.64 -15.64
N SER A 36 -10.38 -3.46 -16.24
CA SER A 36 -9.81 -2.24 -15.62
C SER A 36 -10.89 -1.23 -15.25
N GLY A 37 -11.77 -1.60 -14.32
CA GLY A 37 -12.96 -0.79 -13.96
C GLY A 37 -12.65 0.62 -13.43
N GLN A 38 -11.40 0.90 -12.97
CA GLN A 38 -10.93 2.24 -12.60
C GLN A 38 -10.25 2.98 -13.76
N GLY A 39 -10.11 2.33 -14.91
CA GLY A 39 -9.57 2.94 -16.12
C GLY A 39 -8.22 2.41 -16.57
N VAL A 40 -7.85 2.82 -17.78
CA VAL A 40 -6.62 2.45 -18.47
C VAL A 40 -5.87 3.72 -18.84
N SER A 41 -4.60 3.81 -18.43
CA SER A 41 -3.71 4.92 -18.77
C SER A 41 -2.65 4.46 -19.76
N TYR A 42 -2.64 5.04 -20.98
CA TYR A 42 -1.55 4.88 -21.91
C TYR A 42 -0.49 5.95 -21.64
N VAL A 43 0.76 5.52 -21.43
CA VAL A 43 1.85 6.43 -21.00
C VAL A 43 2.96 6.56 -22.04
N GLY A 44 2.73 6.12 -23.28
CA GLY A 44 3.70 6.25 -24.36
C GLY A 44 4.34 4.92 -24.78
N GLU A 45 5.41 5.00 -25.54
CA GLU A 45 6.09 3.83 -26.11
C GLU A 45 7.15 3.25 -25.16
N GLY A 46 7.71 2.09 -25.53
CA GLY A 46 8.74 1.41 -24.74
C GLY A 46 8.24 0.89 -23.39
N GLU A 47 9.09 0.96 -22.36
CA GLU A 47 8.82 0.36 -21.05
C GLU A 47 8.30 1.35 -19.99
N LEU A 48 7.71 2.47 -20.40
CA LEU A 48 7.27 3.53 -19.49
C LEU A 48 6.25 3.08 -18.44
N ALA A 49 5.38 2.12 -18.80
CA ALA A 49 4.42 1.54 -17.86
C ALA A 49 5.12 0.82 -16.68
N ARG A 50 6.32 0.24 -16.90
CA ARG A 50 7.12 -0.36 -15.84
C ARG A 50 7.57 0.69 -14.84
N PHE A 51 8.07 1.84 -15.30
CA PHE A 51 8.47 2.95 -14.44
C PHE A 51 7.27 3.53 -13.67
N CYS A 52 6.11 3.69 -14.34
CA CYS A 52 4.88 4.08 -13.65
C CYS A 52 4.52 3.11 -12.52
N LYS A 53 4.66 1.80 -12.73
CA LYS A 53 4.37 0.81 -11.69
C LYS A 53 5.38 0.85 -10.55
N ILE A 54 6.67 1.04 -10.83
CA ILE A 54 7.69 1.23 -9.80
C ILE A 54 7.36 2.46 -8.94
N ALA A 55 7.13 3.61 -9.57
CA ALA A 55 6.78 4.85 -8.87
C ALA A 55 5.49 4.71 -8.03
N HIS A 56 4.45 4.05 -8.58
CA HIS A 56 3.22 3.75 -7.86
C HIS A 56 3.48 2.91 -6.60
N ASN A 57 4.32 1.88 -6.67
CA ASN A 57 4.59 1.02 -5.52
C ASN A 57 5.51 1.69 -4.48
N VAL A 58 6.39 2.60 -4.91
CA VAL A 58 7.12 3.49 -3.99
C VAL A 58 6.14 4.38 -3.22
N LEU A 59 5.19 5.02 -3.91
CA LEU A 59 4.14 5.81 -3.24
C LEU A 59 3.34 4.97 -2.26
N LEU A 60 2.98 3.72 -2.63
CA LEU A 60 2.29 2.79 -1.75
C LEU A 60 3.07 2.56 -0.44
N ALA A 61 4.39 2.35 -0.53
CA ALA A 61 5.23 2.11 0.64
C ALA A 61 5.30 3.33 1.57
N VAL A 62 5.52 4.52 1.01
CA VAL A 62 5.52 5.77 1.76
C VAL A 62 4.16 6.03 2.40
N TYR A 63 3.08 5.76 1.66
CA TYR A 63 1.72 5.98 2.13
C TYR A 63 1.39 5.09 3.34
N ILE A 64 1.66 3.78 3.28
CA ILE A 64 1.32 2.89 4.40
C ILE A 64 2.21 3.17 5.62
N GLN A 65 3.49 3.48 5.43
CA GLN A 65 4.36 3.83 6.53
C GLN A 65 3.88 5.12 7.22
N ASN A 66 3.60 6.16 6.44
CA ASN A 66 3.10 7.41 6.99
C ASN A 66 1.71 7.24 7.63
N LEU A 67 0.81 6.44 7.02
CA LEU A 67 -0.49 6.15 7.62
C LEU A 67 -0.36 5.46 8.97
N ALA A 68 0.60 4.53 9.13
CA ALA A 68 0.89 3.89 10.40
C ALA A 68 1.38 4.92 11.45
N GLU A 69 2.31 5.80 11.07
CA GLU A 69 2.87 6.83 11.96
C GLU A 69 1.79 7.79 12.46
N ILE A 70 0.98 8.36 11.56
CA ILE A 70 -0.08 9.31 11.96
C ILE A 70 -1.21 8.63 12.73
N THR A 71 -1.47 7.35 12.48
CA THR A 71 -2.45 6.56 13.25
C THR A 71 -1.96 6.36 14.69
N VAL A 72 -0.70 6.00 14.89
CA VAL A 72 -0.10 5.88 16.24
C VAL A 72 -0.07 7.25 16.94
N LEU A 73 0.27 8.32 16.22
CA LEU A 73 0.24 9.68 16.76
C LEU A 73 -1.16 10.05 17.28
N ALA A 74 -2.20 9.82 16.48
CA ALA A 74 -3.57 10.10 16.84
C ALA A 74 -4.03 9.26 18.06
N GLU A 75 -3.72 7.97 18.07
CA GLU A 75 -4.08 7.06 19.17
C GLU A 75 -3.38 7.44 20.48
N LYS A 76 -2.11 7.85 20.43
CA LYS A 76 -1.39 8.39 21.61
C LYS A 76 -1.96 9.71 22.11
N ALA A 77 -2.56 10.52 21.24
CA ALA A 77 -3.29 11.73 21.61
C ALA A 77 -4.70 11.44 22.18
N GLY A 78 -5.12 10.16 22.22
CA GLY A 78 -6.41 9.72 22.74
C GLY A 78 -7.52 9.64 21.70
N VAL A 79 -7.23 9.80 20.41
CA VAL A 79 -8.21 9.63 19.35
C VAL A 79 -8.38 8.14 19.04
N PRO A 80 -9.61 7.57 19.11
CA PRO A 80 -9.84 6.19 18.71
C PRO A 80 -9.40 5.94 17.27
N ARG A 81 -8.74 4.81 17.01
CA ARG A 81 -8.13 4.50 15.71
C ARG A 81 -9.16 4.48 14.59
N HIS A 82 -10.33 3.84 14.82
CA HIS A 82 -11.41 3.84 13.84
C HIS A 82 -11.90 5.25 13.48
N ALA A 83 -12.03 6.14 14.46
CA ALA A 83 -12.53 7.50 14.23
C ALA A 83 -11.51 8.34 13.44
N PHE A 84 -10.21 8.18 13.74
CA PHE A 84 -9.15 8.83 12.98
C PHE A 84 -9.12 8.36 11.52
N LEU A 85 -9.17 7.04 11.31
CA LEU A 85 -9.14 6.46 9.96
C LEU A 85 -10.41 6.78 9.17
N ASP A 86 -11.58 6.86 9.83
CA ASP A 86 -12.81 7.33 9.20
C ASP A 86 -12.67 8.78 8.71
N PHE A 87 -12.15 9.66 9.56
CA PHE A 87 -11.86 11.04 9.16
C PHE A 87 -10.93 11.11 7.93
N ILE A 88 -9.82 10.35 7.92
CA ILE A 88 -8.90 10.29 6.77
C ILE A 88 -9.64 9.82 5.51
N ASN A 89 -10.44 8.74 5.62
CA ASN A 89 -11.17 8.17 4.49
C ASN A 89 -12.24 9.10 3.90
N ASN A 90 -12.81 9.98 4.71
CA ASN A 90 -13.83 10.96 4.31
C ASN A 90 -13.20 12.31 3.90
N SER A 91 -11.91 12.49 4.13
CA SER A 91 -11.18 13.69 3.72
C SER A 91 -10.73 13.59 2.25
N VAL A 92 -10.15 14.70 1.75
CA VAL A 92 -9.53 14.77 0.42
C VAL A 92 -8.32 13.83 0.26
N LEU A 93 -7.78 13.30 1.36
CA LEU A 93 -6.65 12.37 1.38
C LEU A 93 -7.10 10.90 1.36
N GLY A 94 -8.40 10.63 1.47
CA GLY A 94 -8.96 9.28 1.38
C GLY A 94 -8.78 8.68 -0.02
N SER A 95 -8.52 7.37 -0.06
CA SER A 95 -8.29 6.62 -1.29
C SER A 95 -8.95 5.23 -1.20
N ILE A 96 -9.07 4.54 -2.33
CA ILE A 96 -9.48 3.13 -2.32
C ILE A 96 -8.54 2.33 -1.41
N PHE A 97 -7.24 2.62 -1.47
CA PHE A 97 -6.24 1.95 -0.65
C PHE A 97 -6.48 2.15 0.85
N SER A 98 -6.62 3.40 1.31
CA SER A 98 -6.85 3.67 2.73
C SER A 98 -8.12 3.00 3.24
N ARG A 99 -9.21 3.04 2.46
CA ARG A 99 -10.49 2.43 2.83
C ARG A 99 -10.37 0.93 3.02
N TYR A 100 -9.84 0.17 2.05
CA TYR A 100 -9.77 -1.29 2.21
C TYR A 100 -8.70 -1.76 3.23
N LYS A 101 -7.78 -0.88 3.64
CA LYS A 101 -6.82 -1.15 4.71
C LYS A 101 -7.35 -0.80 6.10
N THR A 102 -8.33 0.07 6.21
CA THR A 102 -8.89 0.49 7.50
C THR A 102 -9.37 -0.67 8.37
N PRO A 103 -10.12 -1.68 7.88
CA PRO A 103 -10.51 -2.81 8.71
C PRO A 103 -9.31 -3.57 9.32
N ALA A 104 -8.24 -3.76 8.55
CA ALA A 104 -7.02 -4.41 9.03
C ALA A 104 -6.35 -3.59 10.13
N LEU A 105 -6.20 -2.28 9.92
CA LEU A 105 -5.57 -1.37 10.89
C LEU A 105 -6.40 -1.24 12.18
N VAL A 106 -7.73 -1.16 12.08
CA VAL A 106 -8.65 -1.03 13.23
C VAL A 106 -8.64 -2.30 14.07
N ASN A 107 -8.69 -3.46 13.43
CA ASN A 107 -8.89 -4.74 14.09
C ASN A 107 -7.61 -5.55 14.29
N LEU A 108 -6.47 -5.03 13.84
CA LEU A 108 -5.18 -5.74 13.85
C LEU A 108 -5.26 -7.08 13.10
N ASP A 109 -5.98 -7.10 11.98
CA ASP A 109 -6.11 -8.27 11.13
C ASP A 109 -5.05 -8.21 10.01
N TRP A 110 -4.05 -9.04 10.14
CA TRP A 110 -2.94 -9.10 9.19
C TRP A 110 -3.12 -10.18 8.11
N THR A 111 -4.36 -10.53 7.79
CA THR A 111 -4.68 -11.40 6.64
C THR A 111 -4.08 -10.81 5.37
N THR A 112 -3.20 -11.58 4.75
CA THR A 112 -2.31 -11.10 3.69
C THR A 112 -3.05 -10.66 2.44
N THR A 113 -2.78 -9.43 2.03
CA THR A 113 -3.09 -8.94 0.68
C THR A 113 -1.81 -8.56 -0.08
N PHE A 114 -0.76 -8.20 0.65
CA PHE A 114 0.57 -7.89 0.14
C PHE A 114 1.58 -7.95 1.29
N THR A 115 2.69 -8.67 1.12
CA THR A 115 3.65 -8.90 2.21
C THR A 115 4.66 -7.77 2.37
N PRO A 116 5.25 -7.57 3.58
CA PRO A 116 6.38 -6.66 3.79
C PRO A 116 7.57 -6.97 2.87
N THR A 117 7.83 -8.26 2.59
CA THR A 117 8.92 -8.69 1.69
C THR A 117 8.72 -8.18 0.27
N LEU A 118 7.50 -8.26 -0.27
CA LEU A 118 7.18 -7.71 -1.59
C LEU A 118 7.28 -6.19 -1.59
N LEU A 119 6.83 -5.53 -0.52
CA LEU A 119 6.91 -4.08 -0.37
C LEU A 119 8.39 -3.62 -0.37
N ARG A 120 9.25 -4.30 0.40
CA ARG A 120 10.70 -4.02 0.45
C ARG A 120 11.35 -4.14 -0.92
N LYS A 121 11.06 -5.21 -1.65
CA LYS A 121 11.53 -5.39 -3.02
C LYS A 121 11.12 -4.22 -3.92
N ASP A 122 9.88 -3.74 -3.82
CA ASP A 122 9.39 -2.64 -4.66
C ASP A 122 10.06 -1.30 -4.31
N VAL A 123 10.30 -1.04 -3.03
CA VAL A 123 11.07 0.14 -2.57
C VAL A 123 12.49 0.08 -3.09
N ASP A 124 13.16 -1.08 -2.99
CA ASP A 124 14.52 -1.29 -3.46
C ASP A 124 14.64 -1.09 -4.98
N LEU A 125 13.65 -1.56 -5.76
CA LEU A 125 13.55 -1.28 -7.21
C LEU A 125 13.41 0.22 -7.49
N GLY A 126 12.58 0.92 -6.72
CA GLY A 126 12.40 2.38 -6.86
C GLY A 126 13.68 3.15 -6.57
N LEU A 127 14.37 2.82 -5.48
CA LEU A 127 15.64 3.46 -5.12
C LEU A 127 16.77 3.14 -6.13
N ALA A 128 16.77 1.94 -6.72
CA ALA A 128 17.69 1.59 -7.79
C ALA A 128 17.44 2.44 -9.05
N ALA A 129 16.20 2.51 -9.50
CA ALA A 129 15.82 3.34 -10.65
C ALA A 129 16.12 4.83 -10.42
N ALA A 130 15.89 5.32 -9.21
CA ALA A 130 16.20 6.70 -8.84
C ALA A 130 17.71 7.00 -8.94
N ARG A 131 18.57 6.08 -8.50
CA ARG A 131 20.03 6.21 -8.65
C ARG A 131 20.46 6.25 -10.11
N GLU A 132 19.90 5.38 -10.95
CA GLU A 132 20.20 5.35 -12.40
C GLU A 132 19.81 6.66 -13.09
N LEU A 133 18.72 7.28 -12.64
CA LEU A 133 18.17 8.51 -13.22
C LEU A 133 18.62 9.79 -12.50
N ASN A 134 19.47 9.69 -11.48
CA ASN A 134 19.94 10.82 -10.65
C ASN A 134 18.78 11.59 -9.97
N VAL A 135 17.75 10.87 -9.51
CA VAL A 135 16.62 11.44 -8.77
C VAL A 135 16.83 11.23 -7.28
N ALA A 136 16.88 12.30 -6.50
CA ALA A 136 16.95 12.19 -5.04
C ALA A 136 15.58 11.78 -4.44
N MET A 137 15.57 10.73 -3.62
CA MET A 137 14.35 10.20 -2.99
C MET A 137 14.52 10.02 -1.46
N PRO A 138 14.74 11.10 -0.70
CA PRO A 138 15.04 11.01 0.74
C PRO A 138 13.87 10.44 1.55
N VAL A 139 12.63 10.74 1.21
CA VAL A 139 11.44 10.20 1.90
C VAL A 139 11.34 8.69 1.70
N THR A 140 11.59 8.22 0.48
CA THR A 140 11.60 6.78 0.18
C THR A 140 12.75 6.06 0.89
N ALA A 141 13.92 6.69 0.99
CA ALA A 141 15.05 6.13 1.73
C ALA A 141 14.72 5.99 3.23
N ALA A 142 14.12 7.01 3.85
CA ALA A 142 13.65 6.92 5.23
C ALA A 142 12.59 5.84 5.42
N THR A 143 11.64 5.73 4.49
CA THR A 143 10.63 4.66 4.48
C THR A 143 11.28 3.28 4.38
N ARG A 144 12.35 3.14 3.57
CA ARG A 144 13.09 1.89 3.45
C ARG A 144 13.72 1.45 4.77
N GLU A 145 14.27 2.41 5.55
CA GLU A 145 14.84 2.13 6.86
C GLU A 145 13.74 1.81 7.89
N ALA A 146 12.60 2.51 7.88
CA ALA A 146 11.46 2.18 8.73
C ALA A 146 10.95 0.74 8.45
N LEU A 147 10.89 0.36 7.17
CA LEU A 147 10.53 -1.00 6.76
C LEU A 147 11.58 -2.01 7.24
N GLN A 148 12.88 -1.67 7.20
CA GLN A 148 13.95 -2.52 7.74
C GLN A 148 13.77 -2.76 9.24
N ALA A 149 13.33 -1.75 10.01
CA ALA A 149 13.02 -1.90 11.43
C ALA A 149 11.89 -2.93 11.67
N HIS A 150 10.91 -3.03 10.77
CA HIS A 150 9.85 -4.06 10.84
C HIS A 150 10.42 -5.48 10.68
N PHE A 151 11.37 -5.68 9.78
CA PHE A 151 12.08 -6.97 9.65
C PHE A 151 12.89 -7.28 10.91
N GLY A 152 13.57 -6.28 11.50
CA GLY A 152 14.26 -6.46 12.78
C GLY A 152 13.32 -6.81 13.93
N ALA A 153 12.13 -6.20 13.97
CA ALA A 153 11.12 -6.52 14.98
C ALA A 153 10.55 -7.94 14.80
N ALA A 154 10.51 -8.46 13.59
CA ALA A 154 10.08 -9.82 13.31
C ALA A 154 10.98 -10.88 13.97
N GLU A 155 12.29 -10.62 14.09
CA GLU A 155 13.25 -11.55 14.73
C GLU A 155 12.92 -11.82 16.21
N ASN A 156 12.12 -10.96 16.84
CA ASN A 156 11.66 -11.15 18.23
C ASN A 156 10.31 -11.90 18.32
N ARG A 157 9.76 -12.35 17.20
CA ARG A 157 8.52 -13.14 17.17
C ARG A 157 8.83 -14.63 17.30
N GLU A 158 7.89 -15.41 17.77
CA GLU A 158 7.99 -16.88 17.88
C GLU A 158 8.22 -17.51 16.50
N ASP A 159 7.55 -16.99 15.45
CA ASP A 159 7.74 -17.38 14.06
C ASP A 159 7.90 -16.14 13.17
N PRO A 160 9.14 -15.67 12.96
CA PRO A 160 9.44 -14.52 12.10
C PRO A 160 8.94 -14.69 10.67
N ALA A 161 9.01 -15.91 10.12
CA ALA A 161 8.60 -16.18 8.75
C ALA A 161 7.09 -16.06 8.58
N ALA A 162 6.32 -16.61 9.49
CA ALA A 162 4.86 -16.48 9.51
C ALA A 162 4.43 -15.02 9.69
N TYR A 163 5.11 -14.26 10.56
CA TYR A 163 4.84 -12.83 10.76
C TYR A 163 5.09 -12.02 9.47
N LEU A 164 6.21 -12.26 8.80
CA LEU A 164 6.55 -11.59 7.53
C LEU A 164 5.75 -12.10 6.31
N ALA A 165 5.08 -13.25 6.43
CA ALA A 165 4.10 -13.72 5.45
C ALA A 165 2.74 -13.03 5.59
N GLY A 166 2.50 -12.33 6.70
CA GLY A 166 1.32 -11.52 6.94
C GLY A 166 1.26 -10.26 6.08
N ASP A 167 0.23 -9.46 6.31
CA ASP A 167 0.03 -8.23 5.56
C ASP A 167 0.98 -7.11 6.02
N PHE A 168 1.48 -6.32 5.09
CA PHE A 168 2.37 -5.19 5.39
C PHE A 168 1.72 -4.08 6.25
N SER A 169 0.40 -4.09 6.45
CA SER A 169 -0.27 -3.20 7.42
C SER A 169 0.20 -3.45 8.86
N ALA A 170 0.83 -4.60 9.14
CA ALA A 170 1.49 -4.90 10.42
C ALA A 170 2.65 -3.94 10.75
N LEU A 171 3.09 -3.09 9.81
CA LEU A 171 3.97 -1.94 10.08
C LEU A 171 3.42 -1.05 11.23
N LEU A 172 2.10 -0.99 11.40
CA LEU A 172 1.46 -0.30 12.52
C LEU A 172 1.99 -0.80 13.87
N GLU A 173 2.20 -2.12 14.04
CA GLU A 173 2.72 -2.70 15.28
C GLU A 173 4.16 -2.23 15.56
N THR A 174 4.99 -2.14 14.52
CA THR A 174 6.38 -1.70 14.66
C THR A 174 6.44 -0.24 15.09
N VAL A 175 5.64 0.63 14.48
CA VAL A 175 5.55 2.04 14.84
C VAL A 175 5.01 2.20 16.27
N ALA A 176 3.98 1.45 16.63
CA ALA A 176 3.40 1.48 17.98
C ALA A 176 4.41 1.02 19.04
N LEU A 177 5.16 -0.06 18.76
CA LEU A 177 6.22 -0.55 19.64
C LEU A 177 7.30 0.52 19.88
N GLN A 178 7.77 1.17 18.82
CA GLN A 178 8.76 2.24 18.90
C GLN A 178 8.24 3.46 19.66
N ALA A 179 6.92 3.70 19.62
CA ALA A 179 6.26 4.76 20.37
C ALA A 179 5.86 4.37 21.81
N GLY A 180 6.15 3.15 22.26
CA GLY A 180 5.71 2.65 23.58
C GLY A 180 4.19 2.55 23.70
N LEU A 181 3.49 2.25 22.60
CA LEU A 181 2.04 2.07 22.58
C LEU A 181 1.70 0.59 22.42
N THR A 182 0.84 0.08 23.32
CA THR A 182 0.27 -1.27 23.19
C THR A 182 -1.04 -1.20 22.43
N LEU A 183 -1.05 -1.75 21.21
CA LEU A 183 -2.24 -1.83 20.38
C LEU A 183 -3.21 -2.89 20.90
N LYS A 184 -4.50 -2.60 20.77
CA LYS A 184 -5.59 -3.57 20.97
C LYS A 184 -6.54 -3.51 19.78
N SER A 185 -7.05 -4.67 19.35
CA SER A 185 -8.13 -4.70 18.38
C SER A 185 -9.34 -3.93 18.92
N GLU A 186 -9.94 -3.09 18.06
CA GLU A 186 -11.18 -2.39 18.43
C GLU A 186 -12.43 -3.24 18.20
N ASN A 187 -12.29 -4.42 17.55
CA ASN A 187 -13.35 -5.38 17.26
C ASN A 187 -14.59 -4.69 16.62
N ARG A 188 -14.34 -3.86 15.60
CA ARG A 188 -15.40 -3.11 14.90
C ARG A 188 -15.59 -3.62 13.49
N GLU A 189 -16.85 -3.65 13.06
CA GLU A 189 -17.18 -3.77 11.66
C GLU A 189 -16.88 -2.44 10.95
N VAL A 190 -16.06 -2.48 9.91
CA VAL A 190 -15.62 -1.32 9.14
C VAL A 190 -15.74 -1.63 7.66
N ALA A 191 -16.41 -0.76 6.92
CA ALA A 191 -16.55 -0.89 5.47
C ALA A 191 -15.19 -0.84 4.77
N THR A 192 -15.02 -1.67 3.74
CA THR A 192 -13.78 -1.73 2.97
C THR A 192 -13.71 -0.70 1.84
N GLY A 193 -14.84 -0.08 1.50
CA GLY A 193 -14.98 0.77 0.32
C GLY A 193 -14.84 0.01 -1.01
N LEU A 194 -14.87 -1.32 -0.94
CA LEU A 194 -14.86 -2.21 -2.11
C LEU A 194 -16.22 -2.86 -2.36
N GLU A 195 -17.19 -2.56 -1.53
CA GLU A 195 -18.57 -3.02 -1.69
C GLU A 195 -19.10 -2.54 -3.05
N THR A 196 -19.74 -3.43 -3.79
CA THR A 196 -20.50 -3.12 -4.99
C THR A 196 -21.87 -2.61 -4.55
N ASN A 197 -22.23 -1.42 -4.97
CA ASN A 197 -23.62 -0.91 -4.84
C ASN A 197 -24.55 -1.76 -5.68
#